data_1a9362d4ce2c1618d9736adec8ae76b2
#
_entry.id   1a9362d4ce2c1618d9736adec8ae76b2
#
_cell.length_a   1.000
_cell.length_b   1.000
_cell.length_c   1.000
_cell.angle_alpha   90.00
_cell.angle_beta   90.00
_cell.angle_gamma   90.00
#
_symmetry.space_group_name_H-M   'P 1'
#
loop_
_entity.id
_entity.type
_entity.pdbx_description
1 polymer ?
#
loop_
_entity_poly.entity_id
_entity_poly.type
_entity_poly.pdbx_seq_one_letter_code
_entity_poly.pdbx_strand_id
1 'polypeptide(L)'
;MKKILLVAVMAIMSLVCEAQNTMREIGTFTLQPKIGLGSGYLSGTWVAEPKEKRKLVAGIVIGAEGEYYAAKWLGVAAGVNYAMQGWKFNYEDRSEITRLNYLNIPLTANFYVLKGLALKTGVQFGFLLNAKERVHEVDTDIKDNCKKFCFSIPVGLSYEFSNIVIDARYNFAATRVIDNAVDKKRSDLIQLTVGYKFAL
;
A
#
# COMPACT_ATOMS: atom_id res chain seq x y z
N MET A 1 16.59 -21.34 -0.58
CA MET A 1 15.92 -20.10 -0.14
C MET A 1 16.90 -19.10 0.49
N LYS A 2 17.71 -19.43 1.51
CA LYS A 2 18.67 -18.51 2.14
C LYS A 2 19.71 -17.90 1.17
N LYS A 3 20.20 -18.68 0.19
CA LYS A 3 21.17 -18.22 -0.82
C LYS A 3 20.56 -17.22 -1.81
N ILE A 4 19.28 -17.38 -2.19
CA ILE A 4 18.56 -16.47 -3.09
C ILE A 4 18.31 -15.13 -2.37
N LEU A 5 17.97 -15.19 -1.08
CA LEU A 5 17.81 -13.99 -0.25
C LEU A 5 19.12 -13.20 -0.13
N LEU A 6 20.25 -13.92 0.06
CA LEU A 6 21.57 -13.32 0.17
C LEU A 6 22.02 -12.64 -1.15
N VAL A 7 21.76 -13.28 -2.29
CA VAL A 7 22.02 -12.73 -3.62
C VAL A 7 21.15 -11.50 -3.89
N ALA A 8 19.87 -11.54 -3.50
CA ALA A 8 18.96 -10.39 -3.61
C ALA A 8 19.43 -9.22 -2.73
N VAL A 9 19.88 -9.48 -1.50
CA VAL A 9 20.43 -8.46 -0.61
C VAL A 9 21.74 -7.89 -1.16
N MET A 10 22.64 -8.71 -1.70
CA MET A 10 23.87 -8.23 -2.35
C MET A 10 23.61 -7.43 -3.62
N ALA A 11 22.63 -7.84 -4.44
CA ALA A 11 22.20 -7.08 -5.61
C ALA A 11 21.59 -5.72 -5.21
N ILE A 12 20.82 -5.66 -4.13
CA ILE A 12 20.31 -4.40 -3.57
C ILE A 12 21.47 -3.54 -3.05
N MET A 13 22.46 -4.13 -2.37
CA MET A 13 23.63 -3.40 -1.88
C MET A 13 24.53 -2.85 -3.00
N SER A 14 24.68 -3.55 -4.14
CA SER A 14 25.44 -3.03 -5.28
C SER A 14 24.76 -1.83 -5.95
N LEU A 15 23.43 -1.78 -5.96
CA LEU A 15 22.64 -0.63 -6.44
C LEU A 15 22.79 0.60 -5.54
N VAL A 16 23.12 0.44 -4.26
CA VAL A 16 23.34 1.55 -3.30
C VAL A 16 24.60 2.34 -3.65
N CYS A 17 25.60 1.72 -4.28
CA CYS A 17 26.88 2.36 -4.56
C CYS A 17 26.82 3.41 -5.70
N GLU A 18 25.90 3.28 -6.66
CA GLU A 18 25.78 4.19 -7.80
C GLU A 18 24.80 5.35 -7.61
N ALA A 19 23.95 5.31 -6.57
CA ALA A 19 22.94 6.34 -6.30
C ALA A 19 23.52 7.69 -5.78
N GLN A 20 24.76 8.02 -6.14
CA GLN A 20 25.50 9.12 -5.47
C GLN A 20 25.14 10.54 -5.92
N ASN A 21 24.26 10.76 -6.89
CA ASN A 21 24.10 12.07 -7.51
C ASN A 21 22.73 12.74 -7.45
N THR A 22 21.77 12.25 -6.68
CA THR A 22 20.51 12.99 -6.51
C THR A 22 20.65 13.98 -5.36
N MET A 23 21.22 15.17 -5.64
CA MET A 23 21.11 16.31 -4.74
C MET A 23 19.65 16.79 -4.80
N ARG A 24 18.89 16.52 -3.74
CA ARG A 24 17.54 17.07 -3.54
C ARG A 24 17.71 18.54 -3.23
N GLU A 25 17.32 19.39 -4.17
CA GLU A 25 17.31 20.83 -3.95
C GLU A 25 16.05 21.20 -3.16
N ILE A 26 16.24 22.02 -2.12
CA ILE A 26 15.14 22.54 -1.32
C ILE A 26 14.28 23.44 -2.21
N GLY A 27 12.96 23.28 -2.13
CA GLY A 27 12.02 24.03 -2.97
C GLY A 27 11.65 23.33 -4.27
N THR A 28 12.30 22.22 -4.62
CA THR A 28 11.96 21.45 -5.81
C THR A 28 10.66 20.67 -5.58
N PHE A 29 9.83 20.66 -6.61
CA PHE A 29 8.64 19.82 -6.69
C PHE A 29 8.89 18.68 -7.67
N THR A 30 8.45 17.48 -7.31
CA THR A 30 8.55 16.30 -8.18
C THR A 30 7.19 15.62 -8.33
N LEU A 31 6.97 14.99 -9.47
CA LEU A 31 5.79 14.15 -9.75
C LEU A 31 6.24 12.72 -9.98
N GLN A 32 5.59 11.79 -9.30
CA GLN A 32 5.91 10.36 -9.36
C GLN A 32 4.67 9.54 -9.72
N PRO A 33 4.39 9.25 -11.01
CA PRO A 33 3.51 8.14 -11.38
C PRO A 33 4.10 6.83 -10.90
N LYS A 34 3.22 5.92 -10.45
CA LYS A 34 3.62 4.63 -9.89
C LYS A 34 2.59 3.55 -10.16
N ILE A 35 3.09 2.32 -10.25
CA ILE A 35 2.29 1.11 -10.39
C ILE A 35 2.88 0.01 -9.53
N GLY A 36 2.07 -0.92 -9.07
CA GLY A 36 2.54 -2.05 -8.30
C GLY A 36 1.44 -2.99 -7.86
N LEU A 37 1.75 -3.74 -6.83
CA LEU A 37 0.86 -4.74 -6.26
C LEU A 37 0.54 -4.37 -4.82
N GLY A 38 -0.68 -4.69 -4.40
CA GLY A 38 -1.12 -4.58 -3.03
C GLY A 38 -1.91 -5.80 -2.62
N SER A 39 -2.01 -6.03 -1.32
CA SER A 39 -2.87 -7.07 -0.77
C SER A 39 -3.52 -6.57 0.51
N GLY A 40 -4.82 -6.76 0.60
CA GLY A 40 -5.57 -6.46 1.82
C GLY A 40 -5.33 -7.52 2.88
N TYR A 41 -5.18 -7.08 4.12
CA TYR A 41 -5.11 -7.94 5.29
C TYR A 41 -6.18 -7.52 6.30
N LEU A 42 -7.02 -8.48 6.70
CA LEU A 42 -8.03 -8.23 7.72
C LEU A 42 -7.40 -8.29 9.11
N SER A 43 -7.52 -7.19 9.85
CA SER A 43 -7.14 -7.08 11.25
C SER A 43 -8.35 -6.75 12.12
N GLY A 44 -8.33 -7.13 13.40
CA GLY A 44 -9.39 -6.84 14.37
C GLY A 44 -9.85 -8.06 15.16
N THR A 45 -10.79 -7.83 16.09
CA THR A 45 -11.41 -8.88 16.91
C THR A 45 -12.56 -9.51 16.14
N TRP A 46 -12.55 -10.82 15.96
CA TRP A 46 -13.58 -11.61 15.28
C TRP A 46 -13.51 -13.04 15.79
N VAL A 47 -14.64 -13.69 15.73
CA VAL A 47 -14.73 -15.11 16.06
C VAL A 47 -14.30 -15.88 14.81
N ALA A 48 -13.02 -16.28 14.76
CA ALA A 48 -12.52 -17.13 13.70
C ALA A 48 -12.97 -18.57 13.95
N GLU A 49 -13.57 -19.20 12.96
CA GLU A 49 -13.76 -20.64 13.02
C GLU A 49 -12.41 -21.35 12.87
N PRO A 50 -12.15 -22.45 13.61
CA PRO A 50 -10.83 -23.10 13.66
C PRO A 50 -10.29 -23.65 12.33
N LYS A 51 -11.14 -23.75 11.30
CA LYS A 51 -10.84 -24.35 9.99
C LYS A 51 -10.61 -23.35 8.86
N GLU A 52 -10.59 -22.05 9.12
CA GLU A 52 -10.40 -21.02 8.09
C GLU A 52 -8.93 -20.90 7.68
N LYS A 53 -8.63 -21.18 6.41
CA LYS A 53 -7.33 -20.87 5.78
C LYS A 53 -7.46 -19.56 5.01
N ARG A 54 -6.85 -18.50 5.52
CA ARG A 54 -6.80 -17.20 4.85
C ARG A 54 -5.68 -17.17 3.82
N LYS A 55 -5.99 -16.59 2.66
CA LYS A 55 -4.99 -16.29 1.64
C LYS A 55 -5.06 -14.81 1.27
N LEU A 56 -3.89 -14.22 1.09
CA LEU A 56 -3.75 -12.88 0.53
C LEU A 56 -4.16 -12.91 -0.95
N VAL A 57 -4.95 -11.93 -1.37
CA VAL A 57 -5.30 -11.74 -2.77
C VAL A 57 -4.54 -10.53 -3.28
N ALA A 58 -3.64 -10.76 -4.22
CA ALA A 58 -2.92 -9.68 -4.86
C ALA A 58 -3.87 -8.82 -5.71
N GLY A 59 -3.78 -7.53 -5.54
CA GLY A 59 -4.48 -6.53 -6.31
C GLY A 59 -3.50 -5.54 -6.94
N ILE A 60 -3.99 -4.75 -7.88
CA ILE A 60 -3.20 -3.72 -8.55
C ILE A 60 -3.28 -2.42 -7.75
N VAL A 61 -2.16 -1.73 -7.65
CA VAL A 61 -2.06 -0.35 -7.15
C VAL A 61 -1.51 0.51 -8.27
N ILE A 62 -2.22 1.58 -8.64
CA ILE A 62 -1.79 2.55 -9.65
C ILE A 62 -2.12 3.95 -9.17
N GLY A 63 -1.23 4.91 -9.42
CA GLY A 63 -1.47 6.30 -9.02
C GLY A 63 -0.31 7.22 -9.32
N ALA A 64 -0.39 8.42 -8.71
CA ALA A 64 0.67 9.41 -8.78
C ALA A 64 0.79 10.14 -7.43
N GLU A 65 2.01 10.51 -7.07
CA GLU A 65 2.32 11.34 -5.90
C GLU A 65 3.15 12.55 -6.33
N GLY A 66 2.77 13.74 -5.86
CA GLY A 66 3.58 14.94 -5.94
C GLY A 66 4.34 15.10 -4.63
N GLU A 67 5.62 15.43 -4.67
CA GLU A 67 6.47 15.63 -3.51
C GLU A 67 7.19 16.97 -3.59
N TYR A 68 7.14 17.71 -2.51
CA TYR A 68 7.86 18.97 -2.30
C TYR A 68 8.99 18.76 -1.29
N TYR A 69 10.20 19.15 -1.64
CA TYR A 69 11.36 19.06 -0.74
C TYR A 69 11.44 20.29 0.17
N ALA A 70 10.90 20.16 1.39
CA ALA A 70 10.96 21.21 2.41
C ALA A 70 12.34 21.36 3.02
N ALA A 71 13.13 20.26 3.05
CA ALA A 71 14.53 20.23 3.48
C ALA A 71 15.27 19.12 2.75
N LYS A 72 16.61 19.09 2.79
CA LYS A 72 17.41 18.00 2.18
C LYS A 72 17.06 16.61 2.71
N TRP A 73 16.54 16.53 3.93
CA TRP A 73 16.17 15.30 4.62
C TRP A 73 14.64 15.09 4.71
N LEU A 74 13.82 16.07 4.27
CA LEU A 74 12.36 16.05 4.44
C LEU A 74 11.66 16.41 3.13
N GLY A 75 10.87 15.48 2.61
CA GLY A 75 9.87 15.71 1.58
C GLY A 75 8.46 15.62 2.16
N VAL A 76 7.55 16.45 1.67
CA VAL A 76 6.12 16.36 1.94
C VAL A 76 5.42 15.98 0.65
N ALA A 77 4.67 14.88 0.68
CA ALA A 77 4.05 14.34 -0.51
C ALA A 77 2.54 14.19 -0.35
N ALA A 78 1.83 14.47 -1.43
CA ALA A 78 0.41 14.21 -1.58
C ALA A 78 0.15 13.46 -2.89
N GLY A 79 -0.85 12.58 -2.91
CA GLY A 79 -1.11 11.80 -4.11
C GLY A 79 -2.52 11.29 -4.23
N VAL A 80 -2.76 10.60 -5.34
CA VAL A 80 -4.00 9.86 -5.60
C VAL A 80 -3.63 8.47 -6.11
N ASN A 81 -4.14 7.44 -5.45
CA ASN A 81 -3.87 6.05 -5.81
C ASN A 81 -5.17 5.25 -5.89
N TYR A 82 -5.37 4.55 -6.98
CA TYR A 82 -6.34 3.46 -7.04
C TYR A 82 -5.68 2.21 -6.47
N ALA A 83 -6.34 1.53 -5.54
CA ALA A 83 -5.85 0.29 -4.95
C ALA A 83 -6.96 -0.76 -4.89
N MET A 84 -6.69 -1.92 -5.50
CA MET A 84 -7.49 -3.10 -5.33
C MET A 84 -6.97 -3.87 -4.12
N GLN A 85 -7.82 -4.08 -3.14
CA GLN A 85 -7.55 -4.85 -1.94
C GLN A 85 -8.44 -6.07 -1.92
N GLY A 86 -7.99 -7.16 -1.33
CA GLY A 86 -8.83 -8.32 -1.22
C GLY A 86 -8.24 -9.40 -0.32
N TRP A 87 -9.10 -10.30 0.08
CA TRP A 87 -8.74 -11.51 0.83
C TRP A 87 -9.58 -12.68 0.35
N LYS A 88 -9.09 -13.87 0.59
CA LYS A 88 -9.76 -15.12 0.28
C LYS A 88 -9.85 -15.98 1.52
N PHE A 89 -11.05 -16.43 1.84
CA PHE A 89 -11.30 -17.49 2.81
C PHE A 89 -11.52 -18.80 2.08
N ASN A 90 -10.81 -19.83 2.49
CA ASN A 90 -11.06 -21.19 2.03
C ASN A 90 -11.66 -21.99 3.19
N TYR A 91 -12.91 -22.38 3.04
CA TYR A 91 -13.59 -23.38 3.84
C TYR A 91 -13.40 -24.77 3.21
N GLU A 92 -13.75 -25.84 3.90
CA GLU A 92 -13.61 -27.21 3.35
C GLU A 92 -14.45 -27.39 2.07
N ASP A 93 -15.65 -26.80 2.02
CA ASP A 93 -16.59 -26.97 0.91
C ASP A 93 -16.79 -25.72 0.03
N ARG A 94 -16.23 -24.57 0.41
CA ARG A 94 -16.41 -23.33 -0.35
C ARG A 94 -15.22 -22.37 -0.25
N SER A 95 -15.08 -21.54 -1.25
CA SER A 95 -14.13 -20.42 -1.21
C SER A 95 -14.86 -19.10 -1.41
N GLU A 96 -14.53 -18.13 -0.57
CA GLU A 96 -15.08 -16.79 -0.62
C GLU A 96 -13.95 -15.81 -0.92
N ILE A 97 -14.13 -14.97 -1.95
CA ILE A 97 -13.15 -13.97 -2.35
C ILE A 97 -13.82 -12.60 -2.23
N THR A 98 -13.33 -11.77 -1.33
CA THR A 98 -13.77 -10.39 -1.22
C THR A 98 -12.77 -9.47 -1.90
N ARG A 99 -13.26 -8.55 -2.75
CA ARG A 99 -12.47 -7.52 -3.42
C ARG A 99 -13.06 -6.16 -3.12
N LEU A 100 -12.19 -5.26 -2.65
CA LEU A 100 -12.52 -3.87 -2.34
C LEU A 100 -11.63 -2.96 -3.17
N ASN A 101 -12.24 -2.04 -3.90
CA ASN A 101 -11.52 -1.07 -4.72
C ASN A 101 -11.62 0.30 -4.06
N TYR A 102 -10.48 0.89 -3.74
CA TYR A 102 -10.41 2.19 -3.09
C TYR A 102 -9.70 3.22 -3.95
N LEU A 103 -10.21 4.44 -3.89
CA LEU A 103 -9.46 5.65 -4.25
C LEU A 103 -8.83 6.19 -2.97
N ASN A 104 -7.51 6.18 -2.90
CA ASN A 104 -6.74 6.60 -1.73
C ASN A 104 -6.05 7.93 -1.99
N ILE A 105 -6.12 8.83 -1.03
CA ILE A 105 -5.44 10.12 -1.03
C ILE A 105 -4.44 10.11 0.15
N PRO A 106 -3.18 9.69 -0.08
CA PRO A 106 -2.14 9.77 0.93
C PRO A 106 -1.59 11.19 1.04
N LEU A 107 -1.31 11.60 2.28
CA LEU A 107 -0.51 12.76 2.65
C LEU A 107 0.62 12.25 3.52
N THR A 108 1.86 12.31 3.03
CA THR A 108 3.00 11.68 3.69
C THR A 108 4.16 12.64 3.89
N ALA A 109 4.89 12.44 4.99
CA ALA A 109 6.22 12.99 5.20
C ALA A 109 7.23 11.88 4.86
N ASN A 110 8.20 12.23 4.04
CA ASN A 110 9.26 11.35 3.57
C ASN A 110 10.57 11.80 4.21
N PHE A 111 11.08 11.02 5.14
CA PHE A 111 12.32 11.31 5.87
C PHE A 111 13.49 10.59 5.19
N TYR A 112 14.32 11.33 4.50
CA TYR A 112 15.49 10.81 3.79
C TYR A 112 16.65 10.58 4.75
N VAL A 113 16.82 9.34 5.20
CA VAL A 113 17.84 8.95 6.18
C VAL A 113 19.20 8.65 5.54
N LEU A 114 19.19 8.20 4.29
CA LEU A 114 20.38 7.96 3.47
C LEU A 114 20.14 8.47 2.05
N LYS A 115 21.20 8.52 1.23
CA LYS A 115 21.05 8.80 -0.20
C LYS A 115 20.09 7.80 -0.84
N GLY A 116 18.96 8.26 -1.36
CA GLY A 116 17.95 7.41 -1.97
C GLY A 116 16.97 6.71 -1.01
N LEU A 117 17.31 6.47 0.25
CA LEU A 117 16.44 5.77 1.21
C LEU A 117 15.61 6.76 2.02
N ALA A 118 14.29 6.62 1.97
CA ALA A 118 13.36 7.40 2.79
C ALA A 118 12.46 6.50 3.63
N LEU A 119 12.25 6.93 4.87
CA LEU A 119 11.16 6.47 5.73
C LEU A 119 9.94 7.32 5.42
N LYS A 120 8.80 6.69 5.25
CA LYS A 120 7.54 7.37 4.91
C LYS A 120 6.50 7.12 5.98
N THR A 121 5.84 8.19 6.43
CA THR A 121 4.66 8.07 7.30
C THR A 121 3.73 9.25 7.06
N GLY A 122 2.49 9.15 7.55
CA GLY A 122 1.52 10.21 7.37
C GLY A 122 0.09 9.74 7.61
N VAL A 123 -0.82 10.27 6.82
CA VAL A 123 -2.24 9.93 6.85
C VAL A 123 -2.72 9.59 5.44
N GLN A 124 -3.73 8.73 5.35
CA GLN A 124 -4.34 8.38 4.07
C GLN A 124 -5.85 8.31 4.22
N PHE A 125 -6.54 8.97 3.30
CA PHE A 125 -7.99 8.97 3.18
C PHE A 125 -8.39 8.04 2.03
N GLY A 126 -9.16 7.01 2.32
CA GLY A 126 -9.64 6.03 1.35
C GLY A 126 -11.13 6.15 1.12
N PHE A 127 -11.54 6.17 -0.15
CA PHE A 127 -12.94 6.20 -0.57
C PHE A 127 -13.26 4.90 -1.30
N LEU A 128 -14.22 4.14 -0.79
CA LEU A 128 -14.65 2.88 -1.38
C LEU A 128 -15.40 3.14 -2.70
N LEU A 129 -14.83 2.70 -3.80
CA LEU A 129 -15.44 2.81 -5.13
C LEU A 129 -16.37 1.62 -5.40
N ASN A 130 -15.90 0.40 -5.09
CA ASN A 130 -16.62 -0.83 -5.36
C ASN A 130 -16.24 -1.91 -4.33
N ALA A 131 -17.20 -2.76 -3.97
CA ALA A 131 -16.98 -3.91 -3.08
C ALA A 131 -17.76 -5.11 -3.63
N LYS A 132 -17.04 -6.19 -3.96
CA LYS A 132 -17.64 -7.42 -4.48
C LYS A 132 -17.18 -8.61 -3.67
N GLU A 133 -18.10 -9.50 -3.41
CA GLU A 133 -17.85 -10.80 -2.82
C GLU A 133 -18.20 -11.88 -3.83
N ARG A 134 -17.29 -12.82 -4.04
CA ARG A 134 -17.50 -13.97 -4.92
C ARG A 134 -17.60 -15.24 -4.09
N VAL A 135 -18.77 -15.87 -4.14
CA VAL A 135 -19.05 -17.16 -3.52
C VAL A 135 -19.58 -18.11 -4.60
N HIS A 136 -18.99 -19.28 -4.77
CA HIS A 136 -19.39 -20.27 -5.82
C HIS A 136 -19.54 -19.63 -7.21
N GLU A 137 -18.57 -18.79 -7.63
CA GLU A 137 -18.56 -18.09 -8.93
C GLU A 137 -19.67 -17.03 -9.12
N VAL A 138 -20.51 -16.79 -8.13
CA VAL A 138 -21.50 -15.72 -8.15
C VAL A 138 -20.91 -14.45 -7.50
N ASP A 139 -20.84 -13.37 -8.28
CA ASP A 139 -20.41 -12.05 -7.78
C ASP A 139 -21.62 -11.33 -7.16
N THR A 140 -21.52 -11.01 -5.87
CA THR A 140 -22.51 -10.22 -5.14
C THR A 140 -21.92 -8.87 -4.79
N ASP A 141 -22.65 -7.79 -5.04
CA ASP A 141 -22.26 -6.44 -4.60
C ASP A 141 -22.53 -6.30 -3.09
N ILE A 142 -21.49 -5.98 -2.33
CA ILE A 142 -21.57 -5.80 -0.88
C ILE A 142 -21.24 -4.37 -0.44
N LYS A 143 -21.21 -3.41 -1.39
CA LYS A 143 -20.79 -2.03 -1.15
C LYS A 143 -21.62 -1.34 -0.06
N ASP A 144 -22.92 -1.61 0.00
CA ASP A 144 -23.81 -0.99 0.99
C ASP A 144 -23.59 -1.53 2.41
N ASN A 145 -22.99 -2.72 2.54
CA ASN A 145 -22.61 -3.33 3.81
C ASN A 145 -21.23 -2.87 4.30
N CYS A 146 -20.48 -2.12 3.47
CA CYS A 146 -19.15 -1.63 3.78
C CYS A 146 -19.15 -0.12 4.04
N LYS A 147 -18.30 0.33 4.96
CA LYS A 147 -18.10 1.77 5.16
C LYS A 147 -17.41 2.37 3.94
N LYS A 148 -18.00 3.44 3.40
CA LYS A 148 -17.53 4.13 2.19
C LYS A 148 -16.23 4.90 2.40
N PHE A 149 -15.88 5.21 3.66
CA PHE A 149 -14.70 5.98 4.02
C PHE A 149 -13.78 5.16 4.92
N CYS A 150 -12.48 5.18 4.61
CA CYS A 150 -11.43 4.55 5.37
C CYS A 150 -10.32 5.56 5.68
N PHE A 151 -9.96 5.70 6.96
CA PHE A 151 -8.80 6.44 7.39
C PHE A 151 -7.71 5.45 7.78
N SER A 152 -6.49 5.68 7.29
CA SER A 152 -5.34 4.82 7.58
C SER A 152 -4.07 5.63 7.80
N ILE A 153 -3.11 5.00 8.48
CA ILE A 153 -1.78 5.55 8.74
C ILE A 153 -0.78 4.74 7.91
N PRO A 154 -0.24 5.31 6.82
CA PRO A 154 0.81 4.68 6.04
C PRO A 154 2.14 4.73 6.81
N VAL A 155 2.85 3.61 6.81
CA VAL A 155 4.24 3.51 7.25
C VAL A 155 4.98 2.71 6.20
N GLY A 156 6.12 3.21 5.73
CA GLY A 156 6.83 2.54 4.64
C GLY A 156 8.27 2.98 4.49
N LEU A 157 8.89 2.35 3.52
CA LEU A 157 10.24 2.60 3.07
C LEU A 157 10.20 2.83 1.57
N SER A 158 10.95 3.79 1.07
CA SER A 158 11.20 3.91 -0.37
C SER A 158 12.68 4.04 -0.64
N TYR A 159 13.08 3.46 -1.76
CA TYR A 159 14.43 3.60 -2.27
C TYR A 159 14.39 4.19 -3.67
N GLU A 160 15.12 5.29 -3.84
CA GLU A 160 15.24 6.02 -5.09
C GLU A 160 16.61 5.75 -5.70
N PHE A 161 16.62 5.22 -6.91
CA PHE A 161 17.79 5.02 -7.75
C PHE A 161 17.62 5.79 -9.04
N SER A 162 18.45 6.79 -9.27
CA SER A 162 18.24 7.78 -10.33
C SER A 162 16.84 8.40 -10.21
N ASN A 163 15.96 8.12 -11.14
CA ASN A 163 14.58 8.58 -11.15
C ASN A 163 13.58 7.46 -10.84
N ILE A 164 14.04 6.23 -10.64
CA ILE A 164 13.20 5.08 -10.32
C ILE A 164 13.06 4.99 -8.80
N VAL A 165 11.84 4.86 -8.32
CA VAL A 165 11.52 4.73 -6.90
C VAL A 165 10.82 3.40 -6.67
N ILE A 166 11.36 2.59 -5.78
CA ILE A 166 10.70 1.40 -5.24
C ILE A 166 10.15 1.79 -3.86
N ASP A 167 8.86 1.59 -3.65
CA ASP A 167 8.15 1.98 -2.42
C ASP A 167 7.42 0.77 -1.85
N ALA A 168 7.78 0.38 -0.64
CA ALA A 168 7.12 -0.65 0.16
C ALA A 168 6.40 0.01 1.32
N ARG A 169 5.07 -0.19 1.42
CA ARG A 169 4.22 0.53 2.36
C ARG A 169 3.21 -0.40 3.02
N TYR A 170 3.03 -0.24 4.32
CA TYR A 170 1.94 -0.82 5.09
C TYR A 170 1.00 0.30 5.54
N ASN A 171 -0.27 0.18 5.22
CA ASN A 171 -1.29 1.14 5.59
C ASN A 171 -2.14 0.52 6.71
N PHE A 172 -1.94 1.01 7.93
CA PHE A 172 -2.71 0.61 9.11
C PHE A 172 -4.08 1.25 9.06
N ALA A 173 -5.15 0.48 8.88
CA ALA A 173 -6.50 1.00 8.90
C ALA A 173 -6.89 1.41 10.33
N ALA A 174 -7.15 2.70 10.55
CA ALA A 174 -7.64 3.22 11.80
C ALA A 174 -9.17 3.09 11.92
N THR A 175 -9.87 3.11 10.78
CA THR A 175 -11.33 2.93 10.71
C THR A 175 -11.69 1.50 10.38
N ARG A 176 -12.89 1.08 10.80
CA ARG A 176 -13.44 -0.24 10.50
C ARG A 176 -14.10 -0.23 9.12
N VAL A 177 -13.91 -1.30 8.35
CA VAL A 177 -14.57 -1.51 7.05
C VAL A 177 -15.96 -2.13 7.25
N ILE A 178 -16.05 -3.08 8.17
CA ILE A 178 -17.30 -3.70 8.60
C ILE A 178 -17.47 -3.44 10.08
N ASP A 179 -18.63 -2.94 10.49
CA ASP A 179 -18.93 -2.58 11.87
C ASP A 179 -20.36 -3.08 12.21
N ASN A 180 -20.47 -4.39 12.34
CA ASN A 180 -21.68 -5.05 12.82
C ASN A 180 -21.53 -5.38 14.30
N ALA A 181 -22.64 -5.73 14.98
CA ALA A 181 -22.67 -6.02 16.41
C ALA A 181 -21.67 -7.12 16.83
N VAL A 182 -21.33 -8.04 15.92
CA VAL A 182 -20.47 -9.21 16.16
C VAL A 182 -19.05 -9.03 15.60
N ASP A 183 -18.89 -8.36 14.45
CA ASP A 183 -17.63 -8.27 13.71
C ASP A 183 -17.10 -6.84 13.64
N LYS A 184 -15.87 -6.63 14.13
CA LYS A 184 -15.14 -5.36 14.06
C LYS A 184 -13.91 -5.55 13.18
N LYS A 185 -14.09 -5.54 11.85
CA LYS A 185 -13.04 -5.82 10.87
C LYS A 185 -12.42 -4.52 10.33
N ARG A 186 -11.08 -4.46 10.29
CA ARG A 186 -10.29 -3.42 9.62
C ARG A 186 -9.61 -4.05 8.42
N SER A 187 -9.43 -3.28 7.34
CA SER A 187 -8.70 -3.74 6.17
C SER A 187 -7.39 -2.97 6.04
N ASP A 188 -6.31 -3.56 6.52
CA ASP A 188 -4.97 -3.05 6.30
C ASP A 188 -4.53 -3.35 4.88
N LEU A 189 -3.60 -2.55 4.33
CA LEU A 189 -3.07 -2.75 2.98
C LEU A 189 -1.54 -2.80 3.02
N ILE A 190 -0.99 -3.91 2.53
CA ILE A 190 0.43 -4.00 2.18
C ILE A 190 0.55 -3.70 0.69
N GLN A 191 1.48 -2.83 0.31
CA GLN A 191 1.73 -2.51 -1.10
C GLN A 191 3.22 -2.41 -1.41
N LEU A 192 3.57 -2.83 -2.63
CA LEU A 192 4.87 -2.66 -3.23
C LEU A 192 4.68 -2.02 -4.60
N THR A 193 5.25 -0.84 -4.80
CA THR A 193 5.11 -0.09 -6.04
C THR A 193 6.45 0.34 -6.59
N VAL A 194 6.49 0.48 -7.92
CA VAL A 194 7.60 1.09 -8.65
C VAL A 194 7.05 2.34 -9.33
N GLY A 195 7.78 3.43 -9.24
CA GLY A 195 7.44 4.70 -9.85
C GLY A 195 8.63 5.33 -10.54
N TYR A 196 8.34 6.33 -11.35
CA TYR A 196 9.35 7.18 -11.97
C TYR A 196 9.14 8.62 -11.52
N LYS A 197 10.20 9.26 -11.01
CA LYS A 197 10.15 10.60 -10.46
C LYS A 197 10.61 11.62 -11.50
N PHE A 198 9.76 12.59 -11.81
CA PHE A 198 10.02 13.72 -12.66
C PHE A 198 10.24 14.96 -11.78
N ALA A 199 11.35 15.66 -11.96
CA ALA A 199 11.52 17.01 -11.38
C ALA A 199 10.73 18.00 -12.24
N LEU A 200 10.04 18.93 -11.59
CA LEU A 200 9.22 19.98 -12.20
C LEU A 200 9.80 21.37 -11.89
#